data_d3169f740d26a2f4b475b33fdca77998
#
_entry.id   d3169f740d26a2f4b475b33fdca77998
#
_cell.length_a   1.000
_cell.length_b   1.000
_cell.length_c   1.000
_cell.angle_alpha   90.00
_cell.angle_beta   90.00
_cell.angle_gamma   90.00
#
_symmetry.space_group_name_H-M   'P 1'
#
loop_
_entity.id
_entity.type
_entity.pdbx_description
1 polymer ?
#
loop_
_entity_poly.entity_id
_entity_poly.type
_entity_poly.pdbx_seq_one_letter_code
_entity_poly.pdbx_strand_id
1 'polypeptide(L)'
;MMLCLGGFFLVYQFPTDNKVMLLVILAGVYQVGRCVLEFTPWNVFPFIPDIDEMITRQRREGLFAAVMTFSRKTTVAIATFAVGLLLQSGGFMKGSQVQPQEAITTIAMLLFVGTAGLLIIALWQALTFHLNKRTHKILVDEIERLKAHGRKQDVTPEDLHDVEDLTGYAYDKLWCQDATAPATSNNPGAALNG
;
A
#
# COMPACT_ATOMS: atom_id res chain seq x y z
N MET A 1 -12.64 4.93 11.51
CA MET A 1 -12.48 3.53 11.94
C MET A 1 -12.14 3.39 13.42
N MET A 2 -11.13 4.05 13.97
CA MET A 2 -10.79 3.95 15.42
C MET A 2 -11.96 4.35 16.34
N LEU A 3 -12.70 5.42 16.02
CA LEU A 3 -13.90 5.82 16.77
C LEU A 3 -14.99 4.75 16.73
N CYS A 4 -15.16 4.08 15.59
CA CYS A 4 -16.13 2.99 15.47
C CYS A 4 -15.73 1.77 16.31
N LEU A 5 -14.43 1.44 16.37
CA LEU A 5 -13.92 0.38 17.26
C LEU A 5 -14.19 0.71 18.73
N GLY A 6 -13.96 1.96 19.15
CA GLY A 6 -14.34 2.45 20.47
C GLY A 6 -15.85 2.32 20.73
N GLY A 7 -16.68 2.64 19.73
CA GLY A 7 -18.13 2.46 19.79
C GLY A 7 -18.54 0.98 19.94
N PHE A 8 -17.94 0.07 19.19
CA PHE A 8 -18.15 -1.37 19.35
C PHE A 8 -17.78 -1.86 20.74
N PHE A 9 -16.66 -1.39 21.30
CA PHE A 9 -16.22 -1.72 22.64
C PHE A 9 -17.23 -1.23 23.70
N LEU A 10 -17.73 -0.01 23.56
CA LEU A 10 -18.74 0.54 24.47
C LEU A 10 -20.04 -0.27 24.41
N VAL A 11 -20.54 -0.61 23.22
CA VAL A 11 -21.75 -1.44 23.06
C VAL A 11 -21.54 -2.86 23.62
N TYR A 12 -20.32 -3.38 23.57
CA TYR A 12 -19.99 -4.67 24.17
C TYR A 12 -20.06 -4.62 25.70
N GLN A 13 -19.53 -3.55 26.32
CA GLN A 13 -19.41 -3.41 27.77
C GLN A 13 -20.73 -3.01 28.44
N PHE A 14 -21.55 -2.18 27.80
CA PHE A 14 -22.75 -1.65 28.43
C PHE A 14 -24.03 -2.33 27.95
N PRO A 15 -24.96 -2.71 28.86
CA PRO A 15 -26.26 -3.22 28.48
C PRO A 15 -27.09 -2.08 27.88
N THR A 16 -27.51 -2.25 26.64
CA THR A 16 -28.33 -1.28 25.90
C THR A 16 -29.54 -2.01 25.28
N ASP A 17 -30.75 -1.44 25.39
CA ASP A 17 -31.96 -2.09 24.90
C ASP A 17 -31.98 -2.31 23.39
N ASN A 18 -31.32 -1.44 22.62
CA ASN A 18 -31.29 -1.48 21.16
C ASN A 18 -29.89 -1.91 20.60
N LYS A 19 -29.21 -2.88 21.22
CA LYS A 19 -27.90 -3.34 20.82
C LYS A 19 -27.75 -3.66 19.33
N VAL A 20 -28.69 -4.39 18.77
CA VAL A 20 -28.66 -4.84 17.38
C VAL A 20 -28.69 -3.64 16.42
N MET A 21 -29.60 -2.70 16.65
CA MET A 21 -29.69 -1.50 15.80
C MET A 21 -28.43 -0.65 15.87
N LEU A 22 -27.86 -0.49 17.05
CA LEU A 22 -26.64 0.28 17.26
C LEU A 22 -25.43 -0.38 16.61
N LEU A 23 -25.32 -1.71 16.70
CA LEU A 23 -24.29 -2.50 16.03
C LEU A 23 -24.38 -2.40 14.50
N VAL A 24 -25.60 -2.42 13.94
CA VAL A 24 -25.81 -2.28 12.49
C VAL A 24 -25.38 -0.89 12.00
N ILE A 25 -25.73 0.17 12.73
CA ILE A 25 -25.31 1.53 12.38
C ILE A 25 -23.79 1.66 12.46
N LEU A 26 -23.17 1.19 13.56
CA LEU A 26 -21.73 1.21 13.74
C LEU A 26 -21.00 0.40 12.64
N ALA A 27 -21.54 -0.76 12.27
CA ALA A 27 -21.00 -1.58 11.18
C ALA A 27 -21.07 -0.84 9.84
N GLY A 28 -22.15 -0.12 9.56
CA GLY A 28 -22.28 0.71 8.36
C GLY A 28 -21.23 1.81 8.29
N VAL A 29 -21.07 2.56 9.36
CA VAL A 29 -20.04 3.63 9.44
C VAL A 29 -18.64 3.06 9.35
N TYR A 30 -18.36 1.94 10.00
CA TYR A 30 -17.10 1.24 9.90
C TYR A 30 -16.79 0.80 8.46
N GLN A 31 -17.78 0.32 7.73
CA GLN A 31 -17.63 -0.13 6.34
C GLN A 31 -17.27 1.03 5.41
N VAL A 32 -17.80 2.22 5.61
CA VAL A 32 -17.40 3.42 4.85
C VAL A 32 -15.92 3.71 5.07
N GLY A 33 -15.45 3.70 6.32
CA GLY A 33 -14.03 3.89 6.62
C GLY A 33 -13.13 2.81 5.99
N ARG A 34 -13.60 1.56 5.95
CA ARG A 34 -12.90 0.45 5.31
C ARG A 34 -12.78 0.65 3.80
N CYS A 35 -13.84 1.08 3.12
CA CYS A 35 -13.80 1.37 1.69
C CYS A 35 -12.72 2.39 1.34
N VAL A 36 -12.56 3.45 2.14
CA VAL A 36 -11.51 4.46 1.93
C VAL A 36 -10.11 3.82 2.04
N LEU A 37 -9.88 2.96 3.03
CA LEU A 37 -8.59 2.26 3.18
C LEU A 37 -8.29 1.31 2.02
N GLU A 38 -9.29 0.62 1.49
CA GLU A 38 -9.10 -0.26 0.33
C GLU A 38 -8.85 0.51 -0.97
N PHE A 39 -9.44 1.69 -1.11
CA PHE A 39 -9.32 2.51 -2.31
C PHE A 39 -8.00 3.31 -2.37
N THR A 40 -7.44 3.70 -1.23
CA THR A 40 -6.22 4.51 -1.16
C THR A 40 -5.02 3.91 -1.90
N PRO A 41 -4.66 2.63 -1.74
CA PRO A 41 -3.54 2.03 -2.47
C PRO A 41 -3.71 2.09 -3.99
N TRP A 42 -4.93 1.95 -4.51
CA TRP A 42 -5.21 2.03 -5.94
C TRP A 42 -5.05 3.44 -6.51
N ASN A 43 -5.27 4.48 -5.70
CA ASN A 43 -5.02 5.86 -6.10
C ASN A 43 -3.53 6.21 -6.14
N VAL A 44 -2.73 5.58 -5.29
CA VAL A 44 -1.26 5.81 -5.23
C VAL A 44 -0.52 4.94 -6.24
N PHE A 45 -1.10 3.79 -6.60
CA PHE A 45 -0.48 2.82 -7.49
C PHE A 45 0.03 3.40 -8.83
N PRO A 46 -0.70 4.28 -9.56
CA PRO A 46 -0.23 4.85 -10.82
C PRO A 46 1.05 5.67 -10.70
N PHE A 47 1.39 6.17 -9.49
CA PHE A 47 2.57 7.00 -9.26
C PHE A 47 3.87 6.20 -9.17
N ILE A 48 3.79 4.91 -8.80
CA ILE A 48 4.96 4.05 -8.60
C ILE A 48 5.71 3.78 -9.92
N PRO A 49 5.03 3.41 -11.02
CA PRO A 49 5.69 3.23 -12.32
C PRO A 49 6.35 4.48 -12.86
N ASP A 50 5.83 5.68 -12.55
CA ASP A 50 6.42 6.94 -12.98
C ASP A 50 7.76 7.20 -12.27
N ILE A 51 7.84 6.90 -10.96
CA ILE A 51 9.09 6.95 -10.21
C ILE A 51 10.11 5.95 -10.77
N ASP A 52 9.69 4.71 -11.06
CA ASP A 52 10.55 3.70 -11.67
C ASP A 52 11.02 4.11 -13.08
N GLU A 53 10.15 4.75 -13.87
CA GLU A 53 10.50 5.27 -15.19
C GLU A 53 11.56 6.36 -15.11
N MET A 54 11.48 7.24 -14.11
CA MET A 54 12.51 8.27 -13.87
C MET A 54 13.87 7.65 -13.55
N ILE A 55 13.90 6.52 -12.85
CA ILE A 55 15.16 5.82 -12.50
C ILE A 55 15.69 4.99 -13.68
N THR A 56 14.81 4.17 -14.29
CA THR A 56 15.23 3.10 -15.22
C THR A 56 14.98 3.39 -16.70
N ARG A 57 14.25 4.47 -17.01
CA ARG A 57 13.74 4.79 -18.36
C ARG A 57 12.80 3.73 -18.96
N GLN A 58 12.28 2.84 -18.14
CA GLN A 58 11.39 1.75 -18.56
C GLN A 58 10.11 1.79 -17.76
N ARG A 59 8.98 1.80 -18.45
CA ARG A 59 7.65 1.77 -17.84
C ARG A 59 7.21 0.33 -17.61
N ARG A 60 7.32 -0.16 -16.37
CA ARG A 60 7.05 -1.56 -16.00
C ARG A 60 5.79 -1.71 -15.15
N GLU A 61 4.68 -1.11 -15.58
CA GLU A 61 3.41 -1.11 -14.85
C GLU A 61 2.91 -2.51 -14.46
N GLY A 62 3.02 -3.47 -15.41
CA GLY A 62 2.58 -4.84 -15.17
C GLY A 62 3.33 -5.55 -14.05
N LEU A 63 4.64 -5.28 -13.89
CA LEU A 63 5.44 -5.84 -12.82
C LEU A 63 4.98 -5.33 -11.46
N PHE A 64 4.76 -4.02 -11.34
CA PHE A 64 4.28 -3.42 -10.09
C PHE A 64 2.88 -3.89 -9.73
N ALA A 65 1.97 -4.00 -10.71
CA ALA A 65 0.63 -4.55 -10.52
C ALA A 65 0.66 -6.01 -10.02
N ALA A 66 1.54 -6.83 -10.59
CA ALA A 66 1.72 -8.22 -10.17
C ALA A 66 2.26 -8.31 -8.73
N VAL A 67 3.30 -7.54 -8.39
CA VAL A 67 3.90 -7.50 -7.05
C VAL A 67 2.88 -7.01 -6.01
N MET A 68 2.14 -5.94 -6.31
CA MET A 68 1.09 -5.42 -5.42
C MET A 68 0.00 -6.46 -5.15
N THR A 69 -0.49 -7.11 -6.22
CA THR A 69 -1.54 -8.13 -6.11
C THR A 69 -1.04 -9.35 -5.35
N PHE A 70 0.17 -9.81 -5.62
CA PHE A 70 0.81 -10.92 -4.92
C PHE A 70 0.99 -10.61 -3.44
N SER A 71 1.56 -9.45 -3.10
CA SER A 71 1.76 -9.02 -1.71
C SER A 71 0.45 -8.94 -0.94
N ARG A 72 -0.61 -8.37 -1.56
CA ARG A 72 -1.94 -8.30 -0.94
C ARG A 72 -2.50 -9.69 -0.64
N LYS A 73 -2.45 -10.62 -1.59
CA LYS A 73 -2.97 -11.99 -1.41
C LYS A 73 -2.17 -12.76 -0.37
N THR A 74 -0.86 -12.64 -0.40
CA THR A 74 0.04 -13.28 0.58
C THR A 74 -0.23 -12.77 1.99
N THR A 75 -0.37 -11.46 2.17
CA THR A 75 -0.69 -10.85 3.46
C THR A 75 -2.04 -11.35 4.01
N VAL A 76 -3.07 -11.45 3.17
CA VAL A 76 -4.37 -11.98 3.57
C VAL A 76 -4.26 -13.46 3.98
N ALA A 77 -3.51 -14.27 3.25
CA ALA A 77 -3.30 -15.68 3.58
C ALA A 77 -2.59 -15.86 4.93
N ILE A 78 -1.50 -15.11 5.15
CA ILE A 78 -0.75 -15.11 6.42
C ILE A 78 -1.64 -14.65 7.59
N ALA A 79 -2.39 -13.55 7.40
CA ALA A 79 -3.29 -13.03 8.42
C ALA A 79 -4.38 -14.05 8.78
N THR A 80 -5.00 -14.68 7.78
CA THR A 80 -6.04 -15.71 8.01
C THR A 80 -5.47 -16.92 8.77
N PHE A 81 -4.27 -17.36 8.40
CA PHE A 81 -3.58 -18.44 9.09
C PHE A 81 -3.27 -18.08 10.55
N ALA A 82 -2.71 -16.89 10.78
CA ALA A 82 -2.40 -16.42 12.14
C ALA A 82 -3.65 -16.30 13.02
N VAL A 83 -4.75 -15.74 12.48
CA VAL A 83 -6.04 -15.67 13.18
C VAL A 83 -6.55 -17.08 13.52
N GLY A 84 -6.45 -18.03 12.59
CA GLY A 84 -6.84 -19.42 12.81
C GLY A 84 -6.08 -20.08 13.96
N LEU A 85 -4.75 -19.88 14.00
CA LEU A 85 -3.90 -20.40 15.11
C LEU A 85 -4.26 -19.76 16.45
N LEU A 86 -4.47 -18.46 16.49
CA LEU A 86 -4.84 -17.74 17.72
C LEU A 86 -6.21 -18.15 18.24
N LEU A 87 -7.19 -18.38 17.36
CA LEU A 87 -8.50 -18.90 17.75
C LEU A 87 -8.40 -20.33 18.28
N GLN A 88 -7.60 -21.16 17.65
CA GLN A 88 -7.39 -22.53 18.11
C GLN A 88 -6.72 -22.57 19.49
N SER A 89 -5.71 -21.73 19.72
CA SER A 89 -5.06 -21.61 21.04
C SER A 89 -5.99 -21.03 22.12
N GLY A 90 -6.97 -20.21 21.73
CA GLY A 90 -8.02 -19.69 22.61
C GLY A 90 -9.17 -20.65 22.88
N GLY A 91 -9.07 -21.92 22.43
CA GLY A 91 -10.08 -22.96 22.70
C GLY A 91 -11.35 -22.82 21.84
N PHE A 92 -11.27 -22.19 20.67
CA PHE A 92 -12.42 -22.06 19.76
C PHE A 92 -12.89 -23.43 19.27
N MET A 93 -14.17 -23.76 19.49
CA MET A 93 -14.79 -25.02 19.08
C MET A 93 -15.61 -24.81 17.80
N LYS A 94 -15.12 -25.35 16.68
CA LYS A 94 -15.84 -25.30 15.40
C LYS A 94 -17.16 -26.08 15.47
N GLY A 95 -18.27 -25.42 15.11
CA GLY A 95 -19.61 -26.04 15.07
C GLY A 95 -20.36 -26.06 16.40
N SER A 96 -19.79 -25.58 17.50
CA SER A 96 -20.50 -25.42 18.76
C SER A 96 -21.34 -24.15 18.77
N GLN A 97 -22.59 -24.26 19.24
CA GLN A 97 -23.46 -23.09 19.44
C GLN A 97 -23.06 -22.25 20.66
N VAL A 98 -22.39 -22.86 21.62
CA VAL A 98 -21.87 -22.19 22.84
C VAL A 98 -20.35 -22.29 22.84
N GLN A 99 -19.69 -21.16 22.84
CA GLN A 99 -18.23 -21.08 22.89
C GLN A 99 -17.72 -20.93 24.33
N PRO A 100 -16.57 -21.50 24.67
CA PRO A 100 -15.90 -21.24 25.93
C PRO A 100 -15.62 -19.75 26.13
N GLN A 101 -15.64 -19.30 27.38
CA GLN A 101 -15.37 -17.88 27.71
C GLN A 101 -13.98 -17.42 27.24
N GLU A 102 -13.00 -18.32 27.24
CA GLU A 102 -11.65 -18.05 26.75
C GLU A 102 -11.65 -17.78 25.23
N ALA A 103 -12.42 -18.51 24.45
CA ALA A 103 -12.58 -18.28 23.01
C ALA A 103 -13.24 -16.93 22.72
N ILE A 104 -14.27 -16.57 23.49
CA ILE A 104 -14.94 -15.26 23.36
C ILE A 104 -13.96 -14.12 23.66
N THR A 105 -13.17 -14.27 24.72
CA THR A 105 -12.16 -13.27 25.10
C THR A 105 -11.08 -13.15 24.02
N THR A 106 -10.63 -14.26 23.45
CA THR A 106 -9.64 -14.27 22.35
C THR A 106 -10.19 -13.57 21.11
N ILE A 107 -11.44 -13.81 20.74
CA ILE A 107 -12.11 -13.11 19.62
C ILE A 107 -12.19 -11.60 19.88
N ALA A 108 -12.60 -11.22 21.09
CA ALA A 108 -12.69 -9.79 21.45
C ALA A 108 -11.30 -9.14 21.43
N MET A 109 -10.28 -9.81 21.94
CA MET A 109 -8.90 -9.32 21.94
C MET A 109 -8.37 -9.14 20.50
N LEU A 110 -8.57 -10.11 19.62
CA LEU A 110 -8.21 -10.00 18.21
C LEU A 110 -8.94 -8.85 17.51
N LEU A 111 -10.24 -8.71 17.77
CA LEU A 111 -11.04 -7.65 17.16
C LEU A 111 -10.60 -6.27 17.62
N PHE A 112 -10.43 -6.04 18.92
CA PHE A 112 -10.14 -4.70 19.44
C PHE A 112 -8.65 -4.39 19.41
N VAL A 113 -7.81 -5.22 20.02
CA VAL A 113 -6.37 -4.95 20.15
C VAL A 113 -5.65 -5.18 18.83
N GLY A 114 -5.96 -6.28 18.13
CA GLY A 114 -5.36 -6.58 16.83
C GLY A 114 -5.69 -5.53 15.78
N THR A 115 -6.96 -5.18 15.64
CA THR A 115 -7.38 -4.16 14.65
C THR A 115 -6.87 -2.77 15.02
N ALA A 116 -6.92 -2.38 16.31
CA ALA A 116 -6.41 -1.09 16.75
C ALA A 116 -4.88 -0.98 16.53
N GLY A 117 -4.12 -2.02 16.84
CA GLY A 117 -2.68 -2.06 16.62
C GLY A 117 -2.31 -1.89 15.15
N LEU A 118 -2.97 -2.62 14.25
CA LEU A 118 -2.76 -2.48 12.80
C LEU A 118 -3.15 -1.09 12.27
N LEU A 119 -4.23 -0.50 12.79
CA LEU A 119 -4.63 0.85 12.42
C LEU A 119 -3.64 1.92 12.88
N ILE A 120 -3.03 1.76 14.05
CA ILE A 120 -1.98 2.66 14.56
C ILE A 120 -0.75 2.58 13.66
N ILE A 121 -0.32 1.37 13.29
CA ILE A 121 0.81 1.16 12.38
C ILE A 121 0.50 1.79 11.01
N ALA A 122 -0.69 1.57 10.46
CA ALA A 122 -1.11 2.15 9.20
C ALA A 122 -1.16 3.68 9.25
N LEU A 123 -1.62 4.27 10.35
CA LEU A 123 -1.65 5.71 10.54
C LEU A 123 -0.23 6.28 10.62
N TRP A 124 0.68 5.63 11.34
CA TRP A 124 2.07 6.02 11.40
C TRP A 124 2.74 6.00 10.04
N GLN A 125 2.55 4.93 9.27
CA GLN A 125 3.01 4.82 7.89
C GLN A 125 2.45 5.94 7.00
N ALA A 126 1.15 6.24 7.12
CA ALA A 126 0.51 7.29 6.34
C ALA A 126 1.05 8.69 6.64
N LEU A 127 1.40 8.97 7.91
CA LEU A 127 2.00 10.24 8.32
C LEU A 127 3.46 10.40 7.85
N THR A 128 4.17 9.30 7.63
CA THR A 128 5.55 9.28 7.15
C THR A 128 5.64 9.33 5.61
N PHE A 129 4.50 9.19 4.92
CA PHE A 129 4.47 9.12 3.46
C PHE A 129 4.49 10.52 2.82
N HIS A 130 5.57 10.83 2.11
CA HIS A 130 5.83 12.16 1.54
C HIS A 130 5.32 12.37 0.10
N LEU A 131 4.78 11.33 -0.55
CA LEU A 131 4.28 11.44 -1.91
C LEU A 131 3.00 12.30 -1.95
N ASN A 132 3.09 13.47 -2.59
CA ASN A 132 2.00 14.42 -2.74
C ASN A 132 1.67 14.61 -4.24
N LYS A 133 0.45 15.04 -4.56
CA LYS A 133 0.02 15.34 -5.94
C LYS A 133 0.89 16.40 -6.61
N ARG A 134 1.41 17.36 -5.85
CA ARG A 134 2.30 18.41 -6.36
C ARG A 134 3.64 17.81 -6.80
N THR A 135 4.28 17.04 -5.93
CA THR A 135 5.58 16.44 -6.20
C THR A 135 5.50 15.38 -7.32
N HIS A 136 4.39 14.63 -7.38
CA HIS A 136 4.14 13.72 -8.50
C HIS A 136 4.02 14.46 -9.83
N LYS A 137 3.31 15.61 -9.89
CA LYS A 137 3.18 16.38 -11.11
C LYS A 137 4.55 16.89 -11.60
N ILE A 138 5.38 17.40 -10.69
CA ILE A 138 6.75 17.82 -11.01
C ILE A 138 7.56 16.67 -11.61
N LEU A 139 7.45 15.46 -11.03
CA LEU A 139 8.13 14.26 -11.55
C LEU A 139 7.66 13.91 -12.97
N VAL A 140 6.35 13.93 -13.24
CA VAL A 140 5.80 13.61 -14.57
C VAL A 140 6.20 14.67 -15.60
N ASP A 141 6.10 15.96 -15.25
CA ASP A 141 6.51 17.06 -16.13
C ASP A 141 8.01 16.94 -16.48
N GLU A 142 8.84 16.53 -15.51
CA GLU A 142 10.27 16.29 -15.72
C GLU A 142 10.55 15.08 -16.61
N ILE A 143 9.82 13.97 -16.45
CA ILE A 143 9.91 12.80 -17.32
C ILE A 143 9.54 13.17 -18.77
N GLU A 144 8.46 13.93 -18.96
CA GLU A 144 8.05 14.40 -20.28
C GLU A 144 9.10 15.31 -20.91
N ARG A 145 9.68 16.22 -20.14
CA ARG A 145 10.76 17.09 -20.58
C ARG A 145 11.99 16.31 -21.03
N LEU A 146 12.40 15.32 -20.26
CA LEU A 146 13.53 14.44 -20.59
C LEU A 146 13.25 13.54 -21.82
N LYS A 147 12.02 13.07 -22.00
CA LYS A 147 11.57 12.35 -23.20
C LYS A 147 11.61 13.23 -24.46
N ALA A 148 11.32 14.52 -24.31
CA ALA A 148 11.39 15.50 -25.40
C ALA A 148 12.83 15.98 -25.71
N HIS A 149 13.86 15.25 -25.24
CA HIS A 149 15.28 15.59 -25.41
C HIS A 149 15.75 16.82 -24.63
N GLY A 150 15.08 17.16 -23.53
CA GLY A 150 15.54 18.18 -22.59
C GLY A 150 16.89 17.81 -21.96
N ARG A 151 17.73 18.83 -21.67
CA ARG A 151 19.01 18.61 -21.01
C ARG A 151 18.82 18.50 -19.51
N LYS A 152 19.55 17.58 -18.86
CA LYS A 152 19.54 17.47 -17.38
C LYS A 152 19.89 18.76 -16.65
N GLN A 153 20.69 19.64 -17.30
CA GLN A 153 21.18 20.90 -16.73
C GLN A 153 20.12 22.01 -16.67
N ASP A 154 19.00 21.84 -17.37
CA ASP A 154 17.94 22.87 -17.46
C ASP A 154 16.85 22.68 -16.40
N VAL A 155 17.07 21.81 -15.40
CA VAL A 155 16.15 21.57 -14.29
C VAL A 155 16.21 22.74 -13.28
N THR A 156 15.06 23.14 -12.76
CA THR A 156 14.97 24.17 -11.72
C THR A 156 15.51 23.62 -10.39
N PRO A 157 16.22 24.38 -9.56
CA PRO A 157 16.75 23.88 -8.28
C PRO A 157 15.68 23.34 -7.32
N GLU A 158 14.44 23.87 -7.38
CA GLU A 158 13.32 23.39 -6.59
C GLU A 158 12.83 22.02 -7.07
N ASP A 159 12.66 21.85 -8.39
CA ASP A 159 12.22 20.60 -9.00
C ASP A 159 13.26 19.49 -8.81
N LEU A 160 14.55 19.85 -8.86
CA LEU A 160 15.65 18.93 -8.59
C LEU A 160 15.57 18.33 -7.18
N HIS A 161 15.35 19.18 -6.17
CA HIS A 161 15.20 18.73 -4.78
C HIS A 161 13.99 17.83 -4.60
N ASP A 162 12.83 18.19 -5.18
CA ASP A 162 11.60 17.41 -5.10
C ASP A 162 11.76 16.03 -5.78
N VAL A 163 12.45 15.97 -6.92
CA VAL A 163 12.73 14.69 -7.63
C VAL A 163 13.72 13.82 -6.87
N GLU A 164 14.77 14.39 -6.26
CA GLU A 164 15.72 13.65 -5.43
C GLU A 164 15.07 13.10 -4.16
N ASP A 165 14.19 13.87 -3.51
CA ASP A 165 13.46 13.44 -2.31
C ASP A 165 12.49 12.29 -2.62
N LEU A 166 11.80 12.33 -3.77
CA LEU A 166 10.89 11.27 -4.21
C LEU A 166 11.59 10.00 -4.65
N THR A 167 12.70 10.11 -5.35
CA THR A 167 13.43 8.96 -5.91
C THR A 167 14.44 8.36 -4.93
N GLY A 168 14.89 9.14 -3.95
CA GLY A 168 15.96 8.76 -3.02
C GLY A 168 17.34 8.67 -3.66
N TYR A 169 17.50 9.15 -4.90
CA TYR A 169 18.75 9.15 -5.64
C TYR A 169 19.15 10.56 -6.07
N ALA A 170 20.46 10.82 -6.15
CA ALA A 170 20.96 12.06 -6.72
C ALA A 170 20.54 12.17 -8.19
N TYR A 171 20.10 13.35 -8.61
CA TYR A 171 19.53 13.63 -9.93
C TYR A 171 20.46 13.21 -11.08
N ASP A 172 21.78 13.34 -10.91
CA ASP A 172 22.78 12.91 -11.89
C ASP A 172 22.73 11.42 -12.23
N LYS A 173 22.27 10.59 -11.26
CA LYS A 173 22.14 9.13 -11.41
C LYS A 173 20.79 8.72 -12.01
N LEU A 174 19.83 9.64 -12.09
CA LEU A 174 18.53 9.38 -12.69
C LEU A 174 18.62 9.43 -14.21
N TRP A 175 17.68 8.77 -14.89
CA TRP A 175 17.62 8.75 -16.34
C TRP A 175 18.90 8.23 -17.02
N CYS A 176 19.67 7.34 -16.36
CA CYS A 176 20.89 6.73 -16.91
C CYS A 176 20.55 5.45 -17.66
N GLN A 177 21.17 5.28 -18.82
CA GLN A 177 20.95 4.12 -19.70
C GLN A 177 21.65 2.84 -19.20
N ASP A 178 22.59 2.95 -18.24
CA ASP A 178 23.59 1.91 -17.98
C ASP A 178 23.23 0.93 -16.84
N ALA A 179 22.10 1.07 -16.17
CA ALA A 179 21.84 0.25 -14.97
C ALA A 179 21.26 -1.15 -15.26
N THR A 180 20.65 -1.41 -16.44
CA THR A 180 20.05 -2.72 -16.75
C THR A 180 19.86 -2.99 -18.25
N ALA A 181 20.72 -2.52 -19.14
CA ALA A 181 20.74 -3.06 -20.47
C ALA A 181 21.31 -4.49 -20.39
N PRO A 182 20.52 -5.57 -20.62
CA PRO A 182 21.14 -6.83 -20.96
C PRO A 182 21.95 -6.56 -22.21
N ALA A 183 23.20 -7.01 -22.23
CA ALA A 183 24.04 -7.01 -23.38
C ALA A 183 23.32 -7.74 -24.52
N THR A 184 22.52 -7.03 -25.31
CA THR A 184 21.83 -7.57 -26.47
C THR A 184 22.54 -7.07 -27.69
N SER A 185 23.26 -8.08 -28.18
CA SER A 185 23.48 -8.34 -29.58
C SER A 185 24.40 -7.35 -30.29
N ASN A 186 25.68 -7.65 -30.22
CA ASN A 186 26.46 -7.73 -31.46
C ASN A 186 25.60 -8.37 -32.53
N ASN A 187 25.05 -7.57 -33.42
CA ASN A 187 24.56 -8.04 -34.70
C ASN A 187 25.75 -8.12 -35.69
N PRO A 188 26.32 -9.32 -35.94
CA PRO A 188 27.41 -9.45 -36.90
C PRO A 188 26.89 -9.52 -38.35
N GLY A 189 25.68 -9.04 -38.62
CA GLY A 189 25.04 -9.14 -39.92
C GLY A 189 25.09 -7.92 -40.85
N ALA A 190 25.82 -6.85 -40.48
CA ALA A 190 25.91 -5.64 -41.30
C ALA A 190 27.16 -5.53 -42.18
N ALA A 191 27.92 -6.60 -42.35
CA ALA A 191 29.20 -6.57 -43.12
C ALA A 191 29.22 -7.54 -44.30
N LEU A 192 28.13 -7.71 -45.01
CA LEU A 192 28.13 -8.40 -46.33
C LEU A 192 27.09 -7.76 -47.24
N ASN A 193 27.33 -6.58 -47.74
CA ASN A 193 26.84 -6.07 -49.04
C ASN A 193 27.61 -4.78 -49.34
N GLY A 194 28.78 -4.97 -49.94
CA GLY A 194 29.55 -3.99 -50.66
C GLY A 194 30.19 -4.67 -51.85
#